data_c33a80fc833360ae9faea26f87081a83
#
_entry.id   c33a80fc833360ae9faea26f87081a83
#
_cell.length_a   1.000
_cell.length_b   1.000
_cell.length_c   1.000
_cell.angle_alpha   90.00
_cell.angle_beta   90.00
_cell.angle_gamma   90.00
#
_symmetry.space_group_name_H-M   'P 1'
#
loop_
_entity.id
_entity.type
_entity.pdbx_description
1 polymer ?
#
loop_
_entity_poly.entity_id
_entity_poly.type
_entity_poly.pdbx_seq_one_letter_code
_entity_poly.pdbx_strand_id
1 'polypeptide(L)'
;MANSLKYSIIYGVINPETSEQISLGLVIIDGSDISVRYSEKKMSTLQVLCGEEEYKFAARVVRSMSFSSVADVDYLTRYSNNLIALSPIQSVDLEANEKNKKWLYRNYVYAGA
;
A
#
# COMPACT_ATOMS: atom_id res chain seq x y z
N MET A 1 -24.58 0.97 12.65
CA MET A 1 -23.29 1.65 12.65
C MET A 1 -22.70 1.65 11.25
N ALA A 2 -22.28 2.80 10.80
CA ALA A 2 -21.56 2.86 9.54
C ALA A 2 -20.24 2.10 9.67
N ASN A 3 -19.87 1.32 8.66
CA ASN A 3 -18.59 0.64 8.62
C ASN A 3 -17.51 1.68 8.35
N SER A 4 -16.55 1.78 9.25
CA SER A 4 -15.40 2.63 9.06
C SER A 4 -14.37 1.92 8.17
N LEU A 5 -13.71 2.68 7.32
CA LEU A 5 -12.63 2.15 6.50
C LEU A 5 -11.36 1.99 7.34
N LYS A 6 -10.57 1.00 6.98
CA LYS A 6 -9.21 0.83 7.51
C LYS A 6 -8.26 0.76 6.33
N TYR A 7 -7.01 1.10 6.55
CA TYR A 7 -6.03 1.10 5.48
C TYR A 7 -4.64 0.81 5.99
N SER A 8 -3.80 0.37 5.06
CA SER A 8 -2.36 0.20 5.26
C SER A 8 -1.66 0.72 4.01
N ILE A 9 -0.61 1.52 4.18
CA ILE A 9 0.11 2.08 3.05
C ILE A 9 1.19 1.09 2.61
N ILE A 10 1.29 0.86 1.30
CA ILE A 10 2.32 0.02 0.71
C ILE A 10 3.50 0.90 0.32
N TYR A 11 4.66 0.65 0.92
CA TYR A 11 5.88 1.40 0.64
C TYR A 11 6.86 0.57 -0.16
N GLY A 12 7.50 1.20 -1.14
CA GLY A 12 8.71 0.66 -1.74
C GLY A 12 9.90 1.21 -0.97
N VAL A 13 10.74 0.33 -0.45
CA VAL A 13 11.89 0.73 0.36
C VAL A 13 13.06 1.03 -0.58
N ILE A 14 13.57 2.27 -0.51
CA ILE A 14 14.69 2.71 -1.33
C ILE A 14 16.00 2.42 -0.62
N ASN A 15 16.08 2.78 0.66
CA ASN A 15 17.27 2.54 1.47
C ASN A 15 16.83 2.09 2.87
N PRO A 16 16.99 0.79 3.19
CA PRO A 16 16.54 0.28 4.49
C PRO A 16 17.30 0.86 5.68
N GLU A 17 18.54 1.26 5.50
CA GLU A 17 19.35 1.82 6.60
C GLU A 17 18.87 3.19 7.01
N THR A 18 18.41 4.01 6.07
CA THR A 18 17.91 5.37 6.35
C THR A 18 16.39 5.41 6.45
N SER A 19 15.72 4.30 6.24
CA SER A 19 14.26 4.20 6.16
C SER A 19 13.67 5.04 5.04
N GLU A 20 14.46 5.35 4.01
CA GLU A 20 13.97 6.07 2.85
C GLU A 20 13.02 5.18 2.06
N GLN A 21 11.82 5.67 1.81
CA GLN A 21 10.78 4.88 1.15
C GLN A 21 9.79 5.77 0.42
N ILE A 22 9.06 5.18 -0.53
CA ILE A 22 8.06 5.89 -1.31
C ILE A 22 6.74 5.10 -1.23
N SER A 23 5.64 5.81 -1.04
CA SER A 23 4.32 5.17 -1.01
C SER A 23 3.92 4.75 -2.42
N LEU A 24 3.73 3.45 -2.63
CA LEU A 24 3.38 2.88 -3.93
C LEU A 24 1.90 2.61 -4.06
N GLY A 25 1.23 2.29 -2.98
CA GLY A 25 -0.15 1.88 -3.02
C GLY A 25 -0.79 1.86 -1.66
N LEU A 26 -2.01 1.34 -1.63
CA LEU A 26 -2.85 1.34 -0.45
C LEU A 26 -3.65 0.05 -0.38
N VAL A 27 -3.64 -0.59 0.78
CA VAL A 27 -4.55 -1.68 1.08
C VAL A 27 -5.74 -1.06 1.79
N ILE A 28 -6.94 -1.25 1.25
CA ILE A 28 -8.16 -0.70 1.82
C ILE A 28 -9.01 -1.84 2.36
N ILE A 29 -9.39 -1.74 3.61
CA ILE A 29 -10.18 -2.76 4.30
C ILE A 29 -11.57 -2.19 4.57
N ASP A 30 -12.57 -2.82 3.98
CA ASP A 30 -13.97 -2.48 4.09
C ASP A 30 -14.69 -3.72 4.63
N GLY A 31 -14.74 -3.84 5.97
CA GLY A 31 -15.26 -5.06 6.59
C GLY A 31 -14.39 -6.26 6.24
N SER A 32 -14.98 -7.22 5.53
CA SER A 32 -14.25 -8.40 5.05
C SER A 32 -13.72 -8.21 3.62
N ASP A 33 -14.06 -7.10 2.97
CA ASP A 33 -13.64 -6.81 1.61
C ASP A 33 -12.31 -6.06 1.63
N ILE A 34 -11.28 -6.65 1.06
CA ILE A 34 -9.94 -6.09 1.06
C ILE A 34 -9.51 -5.87 -0.37
N SER A 35 -9.16 -4.63 -0.69
CA SER A 35 -8.71 -4.26 -2.03
C SER A 35 -7.34 -3.62 -1.97
N VAL A 36 -6.58 -3.75 -3.06
CA VAL A 36 -5.25 -3.17 -3.20
C VAL A 36 -5.28 -2.21 -4.38
N ARG A 37 -4.84 -0.99 -4.16
CA ARG A 37 -4.71 0.03 -5.20
C ARG A 37 -3.27 0.50 -5.21
N TYR A 38 -2.67 0.63 -6.38
CA TYR A 38 -1.29 1.10 -6.49
C TYR A 38 -1.14 2.04 -7.69
N SER A 39 -0.07 2.84 -7.67
CA SER A 39 0.20 3.83 -8.69
C SER A 39 1.33 3.37 -9.60
N GLU A 40 1.06 3.19 -10.90
CA GLU A 40 2.10 2.90 -11.88
C GLU A 40 3.09 4.05 -11.98
N LYS A 41 2.64 5.27 -11.77
CA LYS A 41 3.50 6.45 -11.78
C LYS A 41 4.54 6.39 -10.66
N LYS A 42 4.09 6.03 -9.45
CA LYS A 42 5.00 5.84 -8.31
C LYS A 42 5.93 4.65 -8.53
N MET A 43 5.43 3.58 -9.14
CA MET A 43 6.24 2.44 -9.50
C MET A 43 7.37 2.83 -10.46
N SER A 44 7.05 3.67 -11.46
CA SER A 44 8.07 4.19 -12.38
C SER A 44 9.12 5.03 -11.67
N THR A 45 8.70 5.79 -10.66
CA THR A 45 9.64 6.57 -9.85
C THR A 45 10.56 5.64 -9.06
N LEU A 46 10.01 4.58 -8.49
CA LEU A 46 10.80 3.58 -7.77
C LEU A 46 11.87 2.97 -8.67
N GLN A 47 11.51 2.71 -9.93
CA GLN A 47 12.45 2.12 -10.91
C GLN A 47 13.72 2.97 -11.09
N VAL A 48 13.58 4.29 -11.00
CA VAL A 48 14.70 5.20 -11.12
C VAL A 48 15.57 5.20 -9.86
N LEU A 49 14.95 4.95 -8.70
CA LEU A 49 15.60 5.14 -7.40
C LEU A 49 16.25 3.87 -6.84
N CYS A 50 15.93 2.70 -7.38
CA CYS A 50 16.51 1.45 -6.89
C CYS A 50 17.09 0.63 -8.05
N GLY A 51 17.77 -0.47 -7.73
CA GLY A 51 18.36 -1.34 -8.74
C GLY A 51 17.30 -2.04 -9.58
N GLU A 52 17.68 -2.44 -10.78
CA GLU A 52 16.74 -3.07 -11.72
C GLU A 52 16.12 -4.35 -11.17
N GLU A 53 16.94 -5.20 -10.55
CA GLU A 53 16.46 -6.47 -9.99
C GLU A 53 15.52 -6.22 -8.81
N GLU A 54 15.87 -5.28 -7.94
CA GLU A 54 15.05 -4.90 -6.79
C GLU A 54 13.71 -4.34 -7.26
N TYR A 55 13.73 -3.50 -8.29
CA TYR A 55 12.50 -2.95 -8.85
C TYR A 55 11.61 -4.05 -9.42
N LYS A 56 12.18 -4.98 -10.20
CA LYS A 56 11.39 -6.06 -10.81
C LYS A 56 10.70 -6.91 -9.75
N PHE A 57 11.42 -7.22 -8.68
CA PHE A 57 10.86 -7.99 -7.57
C PHE A 57 9.74 -7.22 -6.87
N ALA A 58 9.99 -5.96 -6.52
CA ALA A 58 9.01 -5.12 -5.84
C ALA A 58 7.75 -4.95 -6.68
N ALA A 59 7.90 -4.68 -7.97
CA ALA A 59 6.78 -4.50 -8.88
C ALA A 59 5.95 -5.78 -8.98
N ARG A 60 6.59 -6.93 -9.03
CA ARG A 60 5.89 -8.21 -9.08
C ARG A 60 5.05 -8.42 -7.82
N VAL A 61 5.63 -8.14 -6.66
CA VAL A 61 4.94 -8.28 -5.39
C VAL A 61 3.72 -7.37 -5.33
N VAL A 62 3.89 -6.10 -5.67
CA VAL A 62 2.79 -5.12 -5.60
C VAL A 62 1.67 -5.48 -6.57
N ARG A 63 2.03 -5.80 -7.82
CA ARG A 63 1.03 -6.09 -8.86
C ARG A 63 0.25 -7.37 -8.61
N SER A 64 0.83 -8.31 -7.88
CA SER A 64 0.16 -9.58 -7.55
C SER A 64 -0.42 -9.61 -6.14
N MET A 65 -0.32 -8.50 -5.41
CA MET A 65 -0.74 -8.45 -4.02
C MET A 65 -2.24 -8.59 -3.87
N SER A 66 -2.67 -9.54 -3.06
CA SER A 66 -4.07 -9.73 -2.71
C SER A 66 -4.15 -10.37 -1.34
N PHE A 67 -5.24 -10.10 -0.63
CA PHE A 67 -5.43 -10.58 0.73
C PHE A 67 -6.80 -11.18 0.90
N SER A 68 -6.87 -12.33 1.56
CA SER A 68 -8.13 -13.00 1.85
C SER A 68 -8.67 -12.66 3.24
N SER A 69 -7.85 -12.09 4.12
CA SER A 69 -8.28 -11.70 5.47
C SER A 69 -7.47 -10.54 6.00
N VAL A 70 -8.02 -9.87 7.01
CA VAL A 70 -7.32 -8.78 7.71
C VAL A 70 -6.07 -9.31 8.41
N ALA A 71 -6.12 -10.56 8.88
CA ALA A 71 -4.95 -11.17 9.53
C ALA A 71 -3.76 -11.27 8.57
N ASP A 72 -4.02 -11.54 7.29
CA ASP A 72 -2.96 -11.59 6.28
C ASP A 72 -2.32 -10.21 6.07
N VAL A 73 -3.12 -9.15 6.10
CA VAL A 73 -2.59 -7.78 6.01
C VAL A 73 -1.75 -7.47 7.23
N ASP A 74 -2.27 -7.77 8.41
CA ASP A 74 -1.56 -7.51 9.68
C ASP A 74 -0.23 -8.26 9.72
N TYR A 75 -0.20 -9.49 9.22
CA TYR A 75 1.03 -10.28 9.14
C TYR A 75 2.10 -9.51 8.35
N LEU A 76 1.75 -8.97 7.19
CA LEU A 76 2.72 -8.25 6.36
C LEU A 76 3.16 -6.91 6.95
N THR A 77 2.36 -6.32 7.84
CA THR A 77 2.81 -5.09 8.52
C THR A 77 3.97 -5.38 9.48
N ARG A 78 4.08 -6.62 9.93
CA ARG A 78 5.12 -7.03 10.91
C ARG A 78 6.30 -7.73 10.25
N TYR A 79 6.10 -8.35 9.10
CA TYR A 79 7.10 -9.21 8.45
C TYR A 79 7.37 -8.77 7.03
N SER A 80 7.56 -7.46 6.83
CA SER A 80 7.93 -6.95 5.52
C SER A 80 9.40 -7.25 5.21
N ASN A 81 9.71 -7.32 3.93
CA ASN A 81 11.10 -7.49 3.49
C ASN A 81 11.76 -6.12 3.29
N ASN A 82 13.02 -6.13 2.81
CA ASN A 82 13.77 -4.89 2.59
C ASN A 82 13.36 -4.13 1.34
N LEU A 83 12.39 -4.64 0.58
CA LEU A 83 11.96 -4.02 -0.68
C LEU A 83 10.55 -3.47 -0.60
N ILE A 84 9.66 -4.15 0.12
CA ILE A 84 8.27 -3.73 0.28
C ILE A 84 7.92 -3.77 1.77
N ALA A 85 7.31 -2.70 2.24
CA ALA A 85 6.86 -2.61 3.63
C ALA A 85 5.42 -2.10 3.66
N LEU A 86 4.64 -2.58 4.62
CA LEU A 86 3.29 -2.09 4.86
C LEU A 86 3.24 -1.33 6.17
N SER A 87 2.55 -0.17 6.18
CA SER A 87 2.34 0.56 7.43
C SER A 87 1.38 -0.23 8.33
N PRO A 88 1.40 0.01 9.65
CA PRO A 88 0.39 -0.58 10.52
C PRO A 88 -1.02 -0.22 10.04
N ILE A 89 -1.98 -1.14 10.26
CA ILE A 89 -3.37 -0.90 9.87
C ILE A 89 -3.92 0.24 10.73
N GLN A 90 -4.51 1.22 10.07
CA GLN A 90 -5.12 2.37 10.73
C GLN A 90 -6.59 2.48 10.39
N SER A 91 -7.37 2.90 11.36
CA SER A 91 -8.80 3.16 11.17
C SER A 91 -8.99 4.62 10.81
N VAL A 92 -9.96 4.88 9.94
CA VAL A 92 -10.33 6.24 9.59
C VAL A 92 -11.85 6.36 9.70
N ASP A 93 -12.30 7.49 10.23
CA ASP A 93 -13.73 7.72 10.46
C ASP A 93 -14.38 8.23 9.17
N LEU A 94 -14.45 7.35 8.18
CA LEU A 94 -15.06 7.63 6.88
C LEU A 94 -15.99 6.49 6.53
N GLU A 95 -17.13 6.84 5.96
CA GLU A 95 -18.07 5.85 5.47
C GLU A 95 -17.44 5.02 4.34
N ALA A 96 -17.73 3.72 4.32
CA ALA A 96 -17.19 2.80 3.35
C ALA A 96 -17.90 2.96 2.00
N ASN A 97 -17.39 3.85 1.17
CA ASN A 97 -17.88 4.05 -0.20
C ASN A 97 -16.71 4.36 -1.14
N GLU A 98 -16.96 4.30 -2.43
CA GLU A 98 -15.92 4.49 -3.44
C GLU A 98 -15.32 5.89 -3.39
N LYS A 99 -16.12 6.90 -3.10
CA LYS A 99 -15.64 8.28 -2.99
C LYS A 99 -14.58 8.40 -1.91
N ASN A 100 -14.82 7.81 -0.75
CA ASN A 100 -13.88 7.87 0.38
C ASN A 100 -12.65 6.99 0.15
N LYS A 101 -12.80 5.86 -0.56
CA LYS A 101 -11.66 5.04 -0.97
C LYS A 101 -10.73 5.82 -1.89
N LYS A 102 -11.29 6.56 -2.85
CA LYS A 102 -10.51 7.42 -3.74
C LYS A 102 -9.83 8.53 -2.97
N TRP A 103 -10.52 9.10 -1.99
CA TRP A 103 -9.96 10.17 -1.15
C TRP A 103 -8.73 9.65 -0.39
N LEU A 104 -8.82 8.46 0.19
CA LEU A 104 -7.67 7.85 0.89
C LEU A 104 -6.50 7.66 -0.06
N TYR A 105 -6.75 7.13 -1.25
CA TYR A 105 -5.71 6.89 -2.24
C TYR A 105 -5.02 8.20 -2.63
N ARG A 106 -5.79 9.25 -2.91
CA ARG A 106 -5.23 10.55 -3.30
C ARG A 106 -4.38 11.16 -2.20
N ASN A 107 -4.78 11.00 -0.96
CA ASN A 107 -4.09 11.63 0.15
C ASN A 107 -2.83 10.89 0.57
N TYR A 108 -2.79 9.57 0.40
CA TYR A 108 -1.66 8.79 0.90
C TYR A 108 -0.79 8.20 -0.19
N VAL A 109 -1.23 8.18 -1.42
CA VAL A 109 -0.46 7.58 -2.51
C VAL A 109 -0.22 8.57 -3.64
N TYR A 110 -1.26 8.92 -4.41
CA TYR A 110 -1.03 9.72 -5.61
C TYR A 110 -2.28 10.51 -6.01
N ALA A 111 -2.16 11.84 -5.99
CA ALA A 111 -3.28 12.73 -6.28
C ALA A 111 -3.53 12.93 -7.78
N GLY A 112 -2.56 12.62 -8.63
CA GLY A 112 -2.65 12.88 -10.07
C GLY A 112 -3.17 11.73 -10.91
N ALA A 113 -3.54 10.64 -10.29
CA ALA A 113 -3.98 9.46 -11.05
C ALA A 113 -5.44 9.54 -11.44
#